data_41be8e160d745cc3433529aa01b47b8d
#
_entry.id   41be8e160d745cc3433529aa01b47b8d
#
_cell.length_a   1.000
_cell.length_b   1.000
_cell.length_c   1.000
_cell.angle_alpha   90.00
_cell.angle_beta   90.00
_cell.angle_gamma   90.00
#
_symmetry.space_group_name_H-M   'P 1'
#
loop_
_entity.id
_entity.type
_entity.pdbx_description
1 polymer ?
#
loop_
_entity_poly.entity_id
_entity_poly.type
_entity_poly.pdbx_seq_one_letter_code
_entity_poly.pdbx_strand_id
1 'polypeptide(L)'
;MTQIDLQQLACNMLDIDKLPYVFVHLKTGKEYLLTNVCLNCTNGQEDIVMAIYKNSDKMYFCRDITEFKHKFKKRDFYEHK
;
A
#
# COMPACT_ATOMS: atom_id res chain seq x y z
N MET A 1 -3.47 15.62 11.53
CA MET A 1 -2.85 14.97 10.35
C MET A 1 -3.76 15.15 9.15
N THR A 2 -3.20 15.58 8.04
CA THR A 2 -3.97 15.71 6.80
C THR A 2 -3.81 14.44 5.97
N GLN A 3 -4.61 14.32 4.91
CA GLN A 3 -4.48 13.19 4.00
C GLN A 3 -3.10 13.17 3.35
N ILE A 4 -2.56 14.36 3.04
CA ILE A 4 -1.22 14.46 2.47
C ILE A 4 -0.18 13.94 3.46
N ASP A 5 -0.31 14.29 4.74
CA ASP A 5 0.60 13.78 5.76
C ASP A 5 0.53 12.27 5.87
N LEU A 6 -0.68 11.73 5.78
CA LEU A 6 -0.88 10.28 5.87
C LEU A 6 -0.23 9.57 4.69
N GLN A 7 -0.37 10.14 3.49
CA GLN A 7 0.25 9.56 2.30
C GLN A 7 1.77 9.60 2.42
N GLN A 8 2.31 10.70 2.95
CA GLN A 8 3.75 10.83 3.13
C GLN A 8 4.26 9.78 4.11
N LEU A 9 3.56 9.60 5.20
CA LEU A 9 3.91 8.59 6.18
C LEU A 9 3.92 7.20 5.57
N ALA A 10 2.88 6.88 4.81
CA ALA A 10 2.76 5.58 4.16
C ALA A 10 3.88 5.35 3.15
N CYS A 11 4.20 6.39 2.37
CA CYS A 11 5.30 6.28 1.40
C CYS A 11 6.61 6.02 2.10
N ASN A 12 6.84 6.67 3.25
CA ASN A 12 8.06 6.43 4.01
C ASN A 12 8.10 5.00 4.56
N MET A 13 6.98 4.50 5.04
CA MET A 13 6.92 3.16 5.58
C MET A 13 7.15 2.10 4.51
N LEU A 14 6.74 2.37 3.28
CA LEU A 14 6.85 1.43 2.18
C LEU A 14 8.06 1.70 1.29
N ASP A 15 8.81 2.73 1.59
CA ASP A 15 10.01 3.11 0.83
C ASP A 15 9.68 3.36 -0.64
N ILE A 16 8.67 4.18 -0.87
CA ILE A 16 8.27 4.59 -2.21
C ILE A 16 8.16 6.11 -2.26
N ASP A 17 8.18 6.66 -3.48
CA ASP A 17 8.16 8.11 -3.66
C ASP A 17 6.78 8.71 -3.53
N LYS A 18 5.79 8.06 -4.13
CA LYS A 18 4.45 8.63 -4.20
C LYS A 18 3.45 7.55 -4.58
N LEU A 19 2.18 7.86 -4.44
CA LEU A 19 1.08 7.02 -4.88
C LEU A 19 0.53 7.56 -6.19
N PRO A 20 -0.03 6.72 -7.03
CA PRO A 20 -0.14 5.26 -6.91
C PRO A 20 1.17 4.56 -7.25
N TYR A 21 1.32 3.35 -6.76
CA TYR A 21 2.56 2.60 -6.96
C TYR A 21 2.25 1.11 -7.12
N VAL A 22 2.96 0.43 -8.02
CA VAL A 22 2.71 -0.99 -8.28
C VAL A 22 3.48 -1.84 -7.28
N PHE A 23 2.78 -2.79 -6.68
CA PHE A 23 3.35 -3.77 -5.77
C PHE A 23 3.08 -5.17 -6.29
N VAL A 24 3.91 -6.12 -5.88
CA VAL A 24 3.78 -7.51 -6.26
C VAL A 24 3.50 -8.34 -5.01
N HIS A 25 2.47 -9.18 -5.07
CA HIS A 25 2.15 -10.07 -3.97
C HIS A 25 3.20 -11.18 -3.92
N LEU A 26 3.86 -11.32 -2.79
CA LEU A 26 5.01 -12.22 -2.69
C LEU A 26 4.63 -13.69 -2.92
N LYS A 27 3.46 -14.07 -2.47
CA LYS A 27 3.06 -15.48 -2.55
C LYS A 27 2.62 -15.88 -3.96
N THR A 28 1.92 -15.01 -4.66
CA THR A 28 1.34 -15.35 -5.96
C THR A 28 2.05 -14.73 -7.14
N GLY A 29 2.84 -13.69 -6.92
CA GLY A 29 3.49 -12.96 -8.00
C GLY A 29 2.60 -12.02 -8.76
N LYS A 30 1.34 -11.87 -8.35
CA LYS A 30 0.40 -10.98 -9.04
C LYS A 30 0.66 -9.53 -8.67
N GLU A 31 0.42 -8.65 -9.62
CA GLU A 31 0.62 -7.21 -9.43
C GLU A 31 -0.64 -6.54 -8.95
N TYR A 32 -0.46 -5.57 -8.08
CA TYR A 32 -1.55 -4.76 -7.54
C TYR A 32 -1.11 -3.32 -7.55
N LEU A 33 -2.06 -2.41 -7.68
CA LEU A 33 -1.78 -0.98 -7.65
C LEU A 33 -2.21 -0.42 -6.30
N LEU A 34 -1.25 0.07 -5.52
CA LEU A 34 -1.56 0.76 -4.27
C LEU A 34 -2.02 2.17 -4.64
N THR A 35 -3.30 2.44 -4.43
CA THR A 35 -3.89 3.68 -4.90
C THR A 35 -3.97 4.77 -3.83
N ASN A 36 -4.15 4.35 -2.57
CA ASN A 36 -4.37 5.33 -1.53
C ASN A 36 -4.15 4.70 -0.16
N VAL A 37 -4.27 5.50 0.88
CA VAL A 37 -4.20 5.05 2.26
C VAL A 37 -5.28 5.77 3.05
N CYS A 38 -5.67 5.18 4.18
CA CYS A 38 -6.64 5.80 5.06
C CYS A 38 -6.38 5.34 6.48
N LEU A 39 -7.07 5.95 7.43
CA LEU A 39 -6.99 5.52 8.82
C LEU A 39 -8.18 4.61 9.12
N ASN A 40 -7.93 3.58 9.90
CA ASN A 40 -8.99 2.71 10.38
C ASN A 40 -9.62 3.38 11.60
N CYS A 41 -10.92 3.63 11.53
CA CYS A 41 -11.64 4.30 12.62
C CYS A 41 -12.52 3.35 13.40
N THR A 42 -12.31 2.06 13.26
CA THR A 42 -13.04 1.07 14.01
C THR A 42 -12.58 1.09 15.47
N ASN A 43 -13.50 0.90 16.39
CA ASN A 43 -13.17 0.87 17.80
C ASN A 43 -12.00 -0.07 18.08
N GLY A 44 -11.02 0.43 18.80
CA GLY A 44 -9.84 -0.35 19.14
C GLY A 44 -8.83 -0.45 18.01
N GLN A 45 -9.13 0.16 16.87
CA GLN A 45 -8.26 0.10 15.72
C GLN A 45 -7.93 1.49 15.19
N GLU A 46 -8.25 2.53 15.93
CA GLU A 46 -7.94 3.90 15.54
C GLU A 46 -6.44 4.06 15.34
N ASP A 47 -6.09 4.90 14.40
CA ASP A 47 -4.68 5.22 14.12
C ASP A 47 -3.91 4.15 13.36
N ILE A 48 -4.58 3.09 12.96
CA ILE A 48 -3.92 2.10 12.10
C ILE A 48 -4.06 2.57 10.66
N VAL A 49 -2.93 2.69 9.98
CA VAL A 49 -2.91 3.09 8.59
C VAL A 49 -3.26 1.89 7.72
N MET A 50 -4.20 2.09 6.81
CA MET A 50 -4.66 1.03 5.91
C MET A 50 -4.23 1.32 4.49
N ALA A 51 -3.72 0.30 3.82
CA ALA A 51 -3.38 0.38 2.40
C ALA A 51 -4.63 0.02 1.58
N ILE A 52 -4.93 0.83 0.58
CA ILE A 52 -6.04 0.59 -0.33
C ILE A 52 -5.43 0.30 -1.70
N TYR A 53 -5.71 -0.87 -2.23
CA TYR A 53 -5.09 -1.29 -3.48
C TYR A 53 -6.08 -2.07 -4.33
N LYS A 54 -5.76 -2.23 -5.61
CA LYS A 54 -6.66 -2.91 -6.53
C LYS A 54 -5.89 -3.85 -7.43
N ASN A 55 -6.60 -4.89 -7.92
CA ASN A 55 -6.02 -5.84 -8.85
C ASN A 55 -6.30 -5.42 -10.29
N SER A 56 -5.92 -6.28 -11.24
CA SER A 56 -6.12 -6.00 -12.65
C SER A 56 -7.59 -5.97 -13.05
N ASP A 57 -8.45 -6.61 -12.27
CA ASP A 57 -9.89 -6.59 -12.53
C ASP A 57 -10.56 -5.38 -11.88
N LYS A 58 -9.76 -4.48 -11.32
CA LYS A 58 -10.23 -3.24 -10.69
C LYS A 58 -11.05 -3.49 -9.43
N MET A 59 -10.85 -4.64 -8.80
CA MET A 59 -11.43 -4.88 -7.48
C MET A 59 -10.51 -4.30 -6.42
N TYR A 60 -11.09 -3.55 -5.49
CA TYR A 60 -10.33 -2.91 -4.43
C TYR A 60 -10.24 -3.77 -3.19
N PHE A 61 -9.10 -3.65 -2.52
CA PHE A 61 -8.81 -4.35 -1.29
C PHE A 61 -8.28 -3.35 -0.27
N CYS A 62 -8.38 -3.71 0.99
CA CYS A 62 -7.89 -2.88 2.09
C CYS A 62 -7.17 -3.78 3.09
N ARG A 63 -6.01 -3.34 3.56
CA ARG A 63 -5.21 -4.14 4.46
C ARG A 63 -4.39 -3.21 5.35
N ASP A 64 -4.17 -3.62 6.60
CA ASP A 64 -3.24 -2.93 7.50
C ASP A 64 -1.91 -2.73 6.76
N ILE A 65 -1.34 -1.54 6.84
CA ILE A 65 -0.15 -1.23 6.05
C ILE A 65 1.06 -2.06 6.47
N THR A 66 1.15 -2.41 7.74
CA THR A 66 2.25 -3.25 8.22
C THR A 66 2.14 -4.65 7.61
N GLU A 67 0.94 -5.18 7.57
CA GLU A 67 0.71 -6.48 6.94
C GLU A 67 0.92 -6.40 5.45
N PHE A 68 0.49 -5.30 4.83
CA PHE A 68 0.72 -5.09 3.41
C PHE A 68 2.21 -5.12 3.10
N LYS A 69 3.00 -4.45 3.91
CA LYS A 69 4.44 -4.40 3.73
C LYS A 69 5.08 -5.78 3.80
N HIS A 70 4.54 -6.67 4.65
CA HIS A 70 5.07 -8.01 4.79
C HIS A 70 4.66 -8.95 3.65
N LYS A 71 3.53 -8.70 3.01
CA LYS A 71 2.99 -9.60 2.00
C LYS A 71 3.24 -9.13 0.58
N PHE A 72 3.68 -7.91 0.41
CA PHE A 72 3.91 -7.31 -0.90
C PHE A 72 5.28 -6.68 -0.94
N LYS A 73 5.82 -6.57 -2.14
CA LYS A 73 7.05 -5.77 -2.32
C LYS A 73 6.80 -4.80 -3.47
N LYS A 74 7.48 -3.66 -3.41
CA LYS A 74 7.35 -2.67 -4.48
C LYS A 74 7.97 -3.25 -5.74
N ARG A 75 7.38 -2.92 -6.87
CA ARG A 75 7.92 -3.34 -8.15
C ARG A 75 9.11 -2.47 -8.49
N ASP A 76 10.23 -3.10 -8.83
CA ASP A 76 11.45 -2.39 -9.16
C ASP A 76 11.58 -2.32 -10.68
N PHE A 77 11.57 -1.11 -11.20
CA PHE A 77 11.63 -0.93 -12.65
C PHE A 77 13.04 -0.85 -13.17
N TYR A 78 14.05 -0.92 -12.30
CA TYR A 78 15.42 -0.71 -12.72
C TYR A 78 16.28 -1.91 -12.59
N GLU A 79 15.72 -3.06 -12.46
CA GLU A 79 16.56 -4.19 -12.21
C GLU A 79 17.03 -4.81 -13.47
N HIS A 80 17.01 -4.19 -14.47
CA HIS A 80 17.59 -4.76 -15.54
C HIS A 80 18.97 -4.45 -15.71
N LYS A 81 19.19 -4.64 -15.35
CA LYS A 81 20.22 -4.33 -15.68
C LYS A 81 20.89 -4.59 -15.84
#